data_c2579a759cb60da58dd09ebcd498769e
#
_entry.id   c2579a759cb60da58dd09ebcd498769e
#
_cell.length_a   1.000
_cell.length_b   1.000
_cell.length_c   1.000
_cell.angle_alpha   90.00
_cell.angle_beta   90.00
_cell.angle_gamma   90.00
#
_symmetry.space_group_name_H-M   'P 1'
#
loop_
_entity.id
_entity.type
_entity.pdbx_description
1 polymer ?
#
loop_
_entity_poly.entity_id
_entity_poly.type
_entity_poly.pdbx_seq_one_letter_code
_entity_poly.pdbx_strand_id
1 'polypeptide(L)'
;MRQIKLIMMKGLPFSGKTEWATKWVSQKSNRIRLSWSEGIRMMTTRKQRELRVVAFDGMLRMMKTAFELGYDVVIDECNLNGFEWGIIITRAQNCHAKVEWHTMTTPLEECKRRAKAAGANISDIEFDNLARRWEVWLKQKG
;
A
#
# COMPACT_ATOMS: atom_id res chain seq x y z
N MET A 1 26.43 -1.32 9.08
CA MET A 1 25.48 -1.44 7.95
C MET A 1 24.24 -0.60 8.22
N ARG A 2 23.74 0.05 7.18
CA ARG A 2 22.53 0.87 7.29
C ARG A 2 21.31 -0.03 7.52
N GLN A 3 20.42 0.40 8.40
CA GLN A 3 19.13 -0.25 8.62
C GLN A 3 18.20 0.02 7.43
N ILE A 4 17.79 -1.03 6.72
CA ILE A 4 16.77 -0.91 5.66
C ILE A 4 15.39 -0.72 6.29
N LYS A 5 14.53 -0.03 5.56
CA LYS A 5 13.19 0.35 6.06
C LYS A 5 12.10 -0.12 5.11
N LEU A 6 10.99 -0.56 5.71
CA LEU A 6 9.72 -0.76 5.03
C LEU A 6 8.75 0.30 5.54
N ILE A 7 8.22 1.10 4.63
CA ILE A 7 7.12 2.02 4.94
C ILE A 7 5.82 1.36 4.47
N MET A 8 4.92 1.12 5.42
CA MET A 8 3.57 0.61 5.12
C MET A 8 2.61 1.80 5.09
N MET A 9 2.06 2.08 3.92
CA MET A 9 1.02 3.09 3.80
C MET A 9 -0.29 2.55 4.36
N LYS A 10 -1.11 3.44 4.92
CA LYS A 10 -2.45 3.13 5.41
C LYS A 10 -3.38 4.27 5.06
N GLY A 11 -4.53 3.95 4.51
CA GLY A 11 -5.51 4.97 4.19
C GLY A 11 -6.52 4.52 3.16
N LEU A 12 -7.56 5.31 3.01
CA LEU A 12 -8.63 5.06 2.06
C LEU A 12 -8.16 5.32 0.62
N PRO A 13 -8.84 4.76 -0.38
CA PRO A 13 -8.61 5.17 -1.77
C PRO A 13 -8.76 6.68 -1.92
N PHE A 14 -7.95 7.29 -2.77
CA PHE A 14 -7.95 8.75 -3.00
C PHE A 14 -7.57 9.60 -1.79
N SER A 15 -6.89 9.02 -0.80
CA SER A 15 -6.40 9.77 0.37
C SER A 15 -5.05 10.47 0.12
N GLY A 16 -4.43 10.25 -1.04
CA GLY A 16 -3.13 10.85 -1.38
C GLY A 16 -1.93 9.95 -1.13
N LYS A 17 -2.14 8.66 -0.93
CA LYS A 17 -1.04 7.70 -0.66
C LYS A 17 0.02 7.68 -1.76
N THR A 18 -0.41 7.56 -3.01
CA THR A 18 0.50 7.46 -4.15
C THR A 18 1.34 8.73 -4.30
N GLU A 19 0.72 9.88 -4.13
CA GLU A 19 1.39 11.18 -4.18
C GLU A 19 2.48 11.27 -3.10
N TRP A 20 2.13 10.89 -1.87
CA TRP A 20 3.08 10.86 -0.77
C TRP A 20 4.24 9.88 -1.03
N ALA A 21 3.90 8.67 -1.45
CA ALA A 21 4.89 7.62 -1.72
C ALA A 21 5.85 8.01 -2.86
N THR A 22 5.32 8.58 -3.93
CA THR A 22 6.12 9.05 -5.07
C THR A 22 7.09 10.15 -4.64
N LYS A 23 6.63 11.08 -3.81
CA LYS A 23 7.47 12.14 -3.27
C LYS A 23 8.57 11.58 -2.38
N TRP A 24 8.21 10.63 -1.51
CA TRP A 24 9.18 9.97 -0.62
C TRP A 24 10.30 9.27 -1.42
N VAL A 25 9.93 8.54 -2.48
CA VAL A 25 10.89 7.87 -3.36
C VAL A 25 11.83 8.89 -4.02
N SER A 26 11.29 10.02 -4.47
CA SER A 26 12.07 11.04 -5.18
C SER A 26 13.15 11.71 -4.33
N GLN A 27 13.04 11.61 -3.00
CA GLN A 27 13.95 12.29 -2.07
C GLN A 27 15.31 11.60 -1.94
N LYS A 28 15.41 10.31 -2.25
CA LYS A 28 16.66 9.54 -2.14
C LYS A 28 16.74 8.48 -3.24
N SER A 29 17.95 8.22 -3.71
CA SER A 29 18.17 7.25 -4.81
C SER A 29 18.00 5.79 -4.39
N ASN A 30 18.00 5.48 -3.09
CA ASN A 30 17.91 4.11 -2.56
C ASN A 30 16.51 3.77 -2.06
N ARG A 31 15.47 4.30 -2.70
CA ARG A 31 14.06 4.08 -2.34
C ARG A 31 13.26 3.62 -3.54
N ILE A 32 12.37 2.67 -3.33
CA ILE A 32 11.42 2.22 -4.36
C ILE A 32 10.00 2.19 -3.80
N ARG A 33 9.04 2.27 -4.71
CA ARG A 33 7.62 2.16 -4.43
C ARG A 33 7.08 0.89 -5.08
N LEU A 34 6.34 0.08 -4.32
CA LEU A 34 5.68 -1.11 -4.83
C LEU A 34 4.18 -1.04 -4.59
N SER A 35 3.40 -1.51 -5.56
CA SER A 35 1.95 -1.58 -5.49
C SER A 35 1.47 -2.81 -6.27
N TRP A 36 0.90 -3.79 -5.57
CA TRP A 36 0.40 -4.99 -6.24
C TRP A 36 -0.86 -4.70 -7.08
N SER A 37 -1.66 -3.70 -6.69
CA SER A 37 -2.84 -3.31 -7.47
C SER A 37 -2.45 -2.68 -8.81
N GLU A 38 -1.37 -1.91 -8.87
CA GLU A 38 -0.82 -1.43 -10.15
C GLU A 38 -0.22 -2.57 -10.97
N GLY A 39 0.37 -3.56 -10.29
CA GLY A 39 0.85 -4.77 -10.94
C GLY A 39 -0.24 -5.51 -11.69
N ILE A 40 -1.44 -5.59 -11.13
CA ILE A 40 -2.60 -6.17 -11.80
C ILE A 40 -2.94 -5.37 -13.07
N ARG A 41 -3.00 -4.05 -12.97
CA ARG A 41 -3.33 -3.17 -14.11
C ARG A 41 -2.30 -3.28 -15.24
N MET A 42 -1.06 -3.58 -14.89
CA MET A 42 0.00 -3.81 -15.88
C MET A 42 -0.24 -5.10 -16.68
N MET A 43 -0.81 -6.13 -16.04
CA MET A 43 -0.99 -7.45 -16.65
C MET A 43 -2.30 -7.61 -17.41
N THR A 44 -3.36 -6.89 -17.05
CA THR A 44 -4.68 -7.09 -17.63
C THR A 44 -5.57 -5.86 -17.48
N THR A 45 -6.56 -5.73 -18.37
CA THR A 45 -7.63 -4.75 -18.27
C THR A 45 -8.93 -5.36 -17.72
N ARG A 46 -8.95 -6.66 -17.46
CA ARG A 46 -10.12 -7.40 -16.97
C ARG A 46 -9.96 -7.77 -15.52
N LYS A 47 -11.08 -7.92 -14.80
CA LYS A 47 -11.07 -8.44 -13.43
C LYS A 47 -10.81 -9.94 -13.45
N GLN A 48 -9.62 -10.34 -13.02
CA GLN A 48 -9.23 -11.76 -12.93
C GLN A 48 -8.61 -11.99 -11.55
N ARG A 49 -9.29 -12.73 -10.71
CA ARG A 49 -8.90 -12.97 -9.31
C ARG A 49 -7.52 -13.61 -9.16
N GLU A 50 -7.20 -14.56 -10.03
CA GLU A 50 -5.94 -15.30 -9.98
C GLU A 50 -4.74 -14.39 -10.20
N LEU A 51 -4.90 -13.27 -10.94
CA LEU A 51 -3.82 -12.32 -11.17
C LEU A 51 -3.48 -11.49 -9.94
N ARG A 52 -4.40 -11.41 -8.98
CA ARG A 52 -4.13 -10.80 -7.68
C ARG A 52 -3.02 -11.57 -6.95
N VAL A 53 -3.07 -12.91 -7.00
CA VAL A 53 -2.03 -13.77 -6.40
C VAL A 53 -0.70 -13.55 -7.10
N VAL A 54 -0.70 -13.49 -8.42
CA VAL A 54 0.52 -13.25 -9.21
C VAL A 54 1.14 -11.90 -8.84
N ALA A 55 0.33 -10.85 -8.79
CA ALA A 55 0.81 -9.50 -8.48
C ALA A 55 1.34 -9.41 -7.04
N PHE A 56 0.62 -9.98 -6.09
CA PHE A 56 1.00 -9.93 -4.68
C PHE A 56 2.29 -10.72 -4.43
N ASP A 57 2.39 -11.94 -4.94
CA ASP A 57 3.60 -12.77 -4.82
C ASP A 57 4.79 -12.09 -5.51
N GLY A 58 4.57 -11.54 -6.69
CA GLY A 58 5.60 -10.81 -7.42
C GLY A 58 6.10 -9.59 -6.64
N MET A 59 5.19 -8.85 -6.02
CA MET A 59 5.56 -7.71 -5.17
C MET A 59 6.43 -8.14 -3.99
N LEU A 60 6.08 -9.24 -3.32
CA LEU A 60 6.87 -9.76 -2.19
C LEU A 60 8.29 -10.12 -2.63
N ARG A 61 8.44 -10.70 -3.80
CA ARG A 61 9.75 -11.04 -4.37
C ARG A 61 10.56 -9.80 -4.73
N MET A 62 9.93 -8.80 -5.34
CA MET A 62 10.57 -7.52 -5.63
C MET A 62 11.04 -6.83 -4.34
N MET A 63 10.21 -6.85 -3.31
CA MET A 63 10.55 -6.27 -2.00
C MET A 63 11.80 -6.94 -1.42
N LYS A 64 11.82 -8.27 -1.40
CA LYS A 64 12.98 -9.02 -0.89
C LYS A 64 14.25 -8.66 -1.64
N THR A 65 14.20 -8.69 -2.96
CA THR A 65 15.37 -8.36 -3.80
C THR A 65 15.83 -6.93 -3.57
N ALA A 66 14.89 -5.98 -3.45
CA ALA A 66 15.22 -4.59 -3.14
C ALA A 66 15.96 -4.45 -1.82
N PHE A 67 15.49 -5.13 -0.77
CA PHE A 67 16.17 -5.12 0.54
C PHE A 67 17.58 -5.70 0.45
N GLU A 68 17.76 -6.77 -0.30
CA GLU A 68 19.08 -7.40 -0.51
C GLU A 68 20.04 -6.44 -1.21
N LEU A 69 19.53 -5.56 -2.05
CA LEU A 69 20.31 -4.53 -2.73
C LEU A 69 20.49 -3.24 -1.91
N GLY A 70 19.93 -3.19 -0.71
CA GLY A 70 20.07 -2.05 0.18
C GLY A 70 19.07 -0.93 -0.04
N TYR A 71 17.95 -1.20 -0.72
CA TYR A 71 16.88 -0.22 -0.94
C TYR A 71 15.88 -0.23 0.21
N ASP A 72 15.37 0.94 0.53
CA ASP A 72 14.17 1.10 1.34
C ASP A 72 12.94 0.98 0.44
N VAL A 73 11.86 0.45 0.97
CA VAL A 73 10.64 0.16 0.20
C VAL A 73 9.44 0.81 0.85
N VAL A 74 8.57 1.42 0.05
CA VAL A 74 7.23 1.82 0.48
C VAL A 74 6.20 0.95 -0.24
N ILE A 75 5.29 0.36 0.53
CA ILE A 75 4.16 -0.39 -0.01
C ILE A 75 2.98 0.56 -0.09
N ASP A 76 2.63 0.96 -1.31
CA ASP A 76 1.57 1.92 -1.60
C ASP A 76 0.26 1.18 -1.90
N GLU A 77 -0.43 0.81 -0.84
CA GLU A 77 -1.75 0.18 -0.87
C GLU A 77 -2.57 0.73 0.30
N CYS A 78 -3.87 0.47 0.30
CA CYS A 78 -4.72 0.87 1.43
C CYS A 78 -4.35 0.12 2.71
N ASN A 79 -3.88 -1.13 2.58
CA ASN A 79 -3.44 -2.00 3.68
C ASN A 79 -4.49 -2.16 4.79
N LEU A 80 -5.75 -2.31 4.38
CA LEU A 80 -6.87 -2.50 5.30
C LEU A 80 -7.16 -3.97 5.58
N ASN A 81 -6.57 -4.89 4.81
CA ASN A 81 -6.71 -6.32 5.01
C ASN A 81 -5.56 -6.82 5.88
N GLY A 82 -5.88 -7.22 7.12
CA GLY A 82 -4.88 -7.65 8.11
C GLY A 82 -4.09 -8.87 7.71
N PHE A 83 -4.68 -9.78 6.95
CA PHE A 83 -3.99 -10.96 6.45
C PHE A 83 -2.87 -10.56 5.47
N GLU A 84 -3.17 -9.67 4.53
CA GLU A 84 -2.21 -9.25 3.52
C GLU A 84 -1.07 -8.43 4.12
N TRP A 85 -1.37 -7.39 4.90
CA TRP A 85 -0.29 -6.57 5.48
C TRP A 85 0.53 -7.35 6.52
N GLY A 86 -0.08 -8.33 7.18
CA GLY A 86 0.64 -9.23 8.09
C GLY A 86 1.72 -10.04 7.38
N ILE A 87 1.41 -10.57 6.19
CA ILE A 87 2.37 -11.29 5.35
C ILE A 87 3.52 -10.37 4.93
N ILE A 88 3.20 -9.17 4.46
CA ILE A 88 4.21 -8.19 4.02
C ILE A 88 5.18 -7.88 5.15
N ILE A 89 4.65 -7.56 6.32
CA ILE A 89 5.46 -7.20 7.50
C ILE A 89 6.34 -8.37 7.93
N THR A 90 5.79 -9.58 7.98
CA THR A 90 6.56 -10.78 8.38
C THR A 90 7.73 -11.01 7.42
N ARG A 91 7.48 -10.90 6.11
CA ARG A 91 8.54 -11.05 5.11
C ARG A 91 9.61 -9.97 5.23
N ALA A 92 9.21 -8.73 5.49
CA ALA A 92 10.15 -7.63 5.69
C ALA A 92 11.00 -7.83 6.94
N GLN A 93 10.40 -8.27 8.04
CA GLN A 93 11.10 -8.56 9.28
C GLN A 93 12.11 -9.70 9.10
N ASN A 94 11.78 -10.71 8.29
CA ASN A 94 12.71 -11.78 7.95
C ASN A 94 13.92 -11.26 7.17
N CYS A 95 13.80 -10.12 6.52
CA CYS A 95 14.92 -9.44 5.85
C CYS A 95 15.60 -8.41 6.77
N HIS A 96 15.24 -8.38 8.05
CA HIS A 96 15.75 -7.43 9.04
C HIS A 96 15.41 -5.97 8.74
N ALA A 97 14.32 -5.72 8.02
CA ALA A 97 13.84 -4.37 7.75
C ALA A 97 13.11 -3.81 8.97
N LYS A 98 13.30 -2.53 9.23
CA LYS A 98 12.52 -1.80 10.22
C LYS A 98 11.20 -1.38 9.59
N VAL A 99 10.08 -1.77 10.19
CA VAL A 99 8.75 -1.45 9.68
C VAL A 99 8.25 -0.16 10.31
N GLU A 100 7.82 0.76 9.47
CA GLU A 100 7.21 2.03 9.88
C GLU A 100 5.89 2.18 9.15
N TRP A 101 4.86 2.67 9.84
CA TRP A 101 3.56 2.98 9.23
C TRP A 101 3.48 4.46 8.89
N HIS A 102 2.98 4.75 7.69
CA HIS A 102 2.56 6.11 7.34
C HIS A 102 1.07 6.10 7.05
N THR A 103 0.33 6.77 7.91
CA THR A 103 -1.13 6.80 7.90
C THR A 103 -1.62 8.10 7.28
N MET A 104 -2.43 7.99 6.23
CA MET A 104 -3.10 9.15 5.65
C MET A 104 -4.31 9.51 6.50
N THR A 105 -4.52 10.79 6.72
CA THR A 105 -5.60 11.30 7.58
C THR A 105 -6.68 12.04 6.80
N THR A 106 -6.68 11.92 5.48
CA THR A 106 -7.69 12.56 4.62
C THR A 106 -9.09 12.06 4.99
N PRO A 107 -10.05 12.96 5.28
CA PRO A 107 -11.40 12.55 5.66
C PRO A 107 -12.12 11.75 4.58
N LEU A 108 -13.00 10.85 5.00
CA LEU A 108 -13.77 9.99 4.10
C LEU A 108 -14.50 10.81 3.01
N GLU A 109 -15.16 11.89 3.40
CA GLU A 109 -15.92 12.71 2.45
C GLU A 109 -15.02 13.35 1.38
N GLU A 110 -13.82 13.75 1.75
CA GLU A 110 -12.84 14.27 0.80
C GLU A 110 -12.35 13.19 -0.16
N CYS A 111 -12.12 11.96 0.34
CA CYS A 111 -11.76 10.82 -0.51
C CYS A 111 -12.86 10.53 -1.53
N LYS A 112 -14.12 10.53 -1.10
CA LYS A 112 -15.29 10.34 -1.97
C LYS A 112 -15.35 11.44 -3.04
N ARG A 113 -15.14 12.70 -2.63
CA ARG A 113 -15.14 13.85 -3.55
C ARG A 113 -14.07 13.70 -4.63
N ARG A 114 -12.86 13.34 -4.22
CA ARG A 114 -11.72 13.15 -5.15
C ARG A 114 -11.98 12.00 -6.12
N ALA A 115 -12.53 10.89 -5.64
CA ALA A 115 -12.88 9.74 -6.46
C ALA A 115 -13.89 10.11 -7.52
N LYS A 116 -14.94 10.84 -7.13
CA LYS A 116 -15.99 11.29 -8.05
C LYS A 116 -15.45 12.26 -9.09
N ALA A 117 -14.62 13.21 -8.67
CA ALA A 117 -13.97 14.16 -9.57
C ALA A 117 -13.07 13.48 -10.60
N ALA A 118 -12.43 12.38 -10.22
CA ALA A 118 -11.57 11.60 -11.09
C ALA A 118 -12.33 10.60 -11.98
N GLY A 119 -13.66 10.51 -11.84
CA GLY A 119 -14.46 9.55 -12.58
C GLY A 119 -14.25 8.10 -12.15
N ALA A 120 -13.76 7.87 -10.94
CA ALA A 120 -13.52 6.54 -10.43
C ALA A 120 -14.84 5.82 -10.13
N ASN A 121 -14.87 4.51 -10.44
CA ASN A 121 -16.05 3.68 -10.23
C ASN A 121 -16.01 2.99 -8.86
N ILE A 122 -16.06 3.80 -7.80
CA ILE A 122 -16.11 3.33 -6.42
C ILE A 122 -17.40 3.85 -5.81
N SER A 123 -18.27 2.94 -5.36
CA SER A 123 -19.54 3.32 -4.74
C SER A 123 -19.34 3.84 -3.31
N ASP A 124 -20.33 4.61 -2.82
CA ASP A 124 -20.32 5.06 -1.43
C ASP A 124 -20.32 3.88 -0.44
N ILE A 125 -21.03 2.80 -0.80
CA ILE A 125 -21.07 1.59 0.03
C ILE A 125 -19.66 0.97 0.15
N GLU A 126 -18.92 0.92 -0.95
CA GLU A 126 -17.54 0.42 -0.94
C GLU A 126 -16.65 1.29 -0.05
N PHE A 127 -16.76 2.62 -0.17
CA PHE A 127 -16.04 3.56 0.69
C PHE A 127 -16.41 3.37 2.16
N ASP A 128 -17.69 3.23 2.47
CA ASP A 128 -18.16 3.04 3.84
C ASP A 128 -17.65 1.73 4.44
N ASN A 129 -17.58 0.67 3.64
CA ASN A 129 -17.00 -0.61 4.07
C ASN A 129 -15.51 -0.49 4.36
N LEU A 130 -14.77 0.22 3.53
CA LEU A 130 -13.35 0.47 3.72
C LEU A 130 -13.12 1.34 4.96
N ALA A 131 -13.95 2.35 5.17
CA ALA A 131 -13.87 3.22 6.34
C ALA A 131 -14.09 2.44 7.64
N ARG A 132 -15.00 1.47 7.65
CA ARG A 132 -15.22 0.61 8.82
C ARG A 132 -13.99 -0.23 9.15
N ARG A 133 -13.32 -0.78 8.15
CA ARG A 133 -12.05 -1.51 8.34
C ARG A 133 -10.97 -0.59 8.89
N TRP A 134 -10.96 0.64 8.41
CA TRP A 134 -10.06 1.68 8.88
C TRP A 134 -10.26 1.99 10.35
N GLU A 135 -11.51 2.16 10.79
CA GLU A 135 -11.87 2.40 12.19
C GLU A 135 -11.43 1.23 13.09
N VAL A 136 -11.66 0.00 12.65
CA VAL A 136 -11.24 -1.20 13.37
C VAL A 136 -9.73 -1.20 13.56
N TRP A 137 -8.98 -0.88 12.52
CA TRP A 137 -7.52 -0.81 12.58
C TRP A 137 -7.05 0.24 13.59
N LEU A 138 -7.66 1.43 13.57
CA LEU A 138 -7.33 2.50 14.51
C LEU A 138 -7.54 2.07 15.95
N LYS A 139 -8.62 1.35 16.24
CA LYS A 139 -8.91 0.84 17.57
C LYS A 139 -7.88 -0.19 18.04
N GLN A 140 -7.42 -1.04 17.13
CA GLN A 140 -6.39 -2.04 17.43
C GLN A 140 -5.02 -1.40 17.69
N LYS A 141 -4.72 -0.31 17.00
CA LYS A 141 -3.47 0.44 17.16
C LYS A 141 -3.47 1.33 18.39
N GLY A 142 -4.62 1.86 18.72
CA GLY A 142 -4.80 2.72 19.89
C GLY A 142 -4.85 1.95 21.15
#